data_c6cca82a4abb8810352b4ce7534ee5c6
#
_entry.id   c6cca82a4abb8810352b4ce7534ee5c6
#
_cell.length_a   1.000
_cell.length_b   1.000
_cell.length_c   1.000
_cell.angle_alpha   90.00
_cell.angle_beta   90.00
_cell.angle_gamma   90.00
#
_symmetry.space_group_name_H-M   'P 1'
#
loop_
_entity.id
_entity.type
_entity.pdbx_description
1 polymer ?
#
loop_
_entity_poly.entity_id
_entity_poly.type
_entity_poly.pdbx_seq_one_letter_code
_entity_poly.pdbx_strand_id
1 'polypeptide(L)'
;MVALGEDTAGVFSNNDKLAEDLIDSGKQCDENLWRMPITKEHREGIKRDVADINNCGKTRWADASSGAAFLERFLEKAKDGTEPTWAHLDIAGTCIKKGECTGFGAGLLLTYLSK
;
A
#
# COMPACT_ATOMS: atom_id res chain seq x y z
N MET A 1 3.46 10.04 -0.57
CA MET A 1 3.67 11.47 -0.89
C MET A 1 5.14 11.84 -0.91
N VAL A 2 5.88 11.72 0.17
CA VAL A 2 7.29 12.17 0.24
C VAL A 2 8.19 11.54 -0.85
N ALA A 3 8.01 10.24 -1.13
CA ALA A 3 8.84 9.55 -2.11
C ALA A 3 8.34 9.66 -3.56
N LEU A 4 7.02 9.69 -3.77
CA LEU A 4 6.41 9.55 -5.09
C LEU A 4 5.65 10.79 -5.57
N GLY A 5 5.47 11.79 -4.71
CA GLY A 5 4.76 13.02 -5.05
C GLY A 5 3.25 12.84 -5.12
N GLU A 6 2.61 13.61 -6.00
CA GLU A 6 1.13 13.72 -6.09
C GLU A 6 0.53 12.96 -7.27
N ASP A 7 1.36 12.46 -8.19
CA ASP A 7 0.88 11.83 -9.42
C ASP A 7 1.05 10.31 -9.45
N THR A 8 1.72 9.74 -8.45
CA THR A 8 1.95 8.30 -8.36
C THR A 8 1.69 7.81 -6.95
N ALA A 9 0.84 6.79 -6.82
CA ALA A 9 0.59 6.14 -5.53
C ALA A 9 1.55 4.97 -5.31
N GLY A 10 1.79 4.64 -4.04
CA GLY A 10 2.57 3.48 -3.66
C GLY A 10 1.71 2.23 -3.59
N VAL A 11 2.18 1.10 -4.12
CA VAL A 11 1.55 -0.20 -3.93
C VAL A 11 2.48 -1.11 -3.15
N PHE A 12 1.95 -1.74 -2.11
CA PHE A 12 2.63 -2.71 -1.27
C PHE A 12 1.88 -4.04 -1.38
N SER A 13 2.58 -5.12 -1.61
CA SER A 13 1.93 -6.43 -1.75
C SER A 13 2.85 -7.56 -1.33
N ASN A 14 2.24 -8.63 -0.84
CA ASN A 14 2.92 -9.91 -0.58
C ASN A 14 2.89 -10.84 -1.79
N ASN A 15 2.40 -10.38 -2.94
CA ASN A 15 2.27 -11.20 -4.15
C ASN A 15 2.67 -10.39 -5.39
N ASP A 16 3.66 -10.90 -6.13
CA ASP A 16 4.20 -10.20 -7.30
C ASP A 16 3.18 -10.04 -8.41
N LYS A 17 2.41 -11.10 -8.68
CA LYS A 17 1.38 -11.06 -9.72
C LYS A 17 0.29 -10.05 -9.43
N LEU A 18 -0.19 -10.00 -8.18
CA LEU A 18 -1.19 -9.00 -7.78
C LEU A 18 -0.65 -7.58 -7.97
N ALA A 19 0.58 -7.34 -7.54
CA ALA A 19 1.21 -6.02 -7.70
C ALA A 19 1.33 -5.62 -9.18
N GLU A 20 1.77 -6.53 -10.03
CA GLU A 20 1.89 -6.30 -11.48
C GLU A 20 0.53 -6.04 -12.13
N ASP A 21 -0.48 -6.83 -11.79
CA ASP A 21 -1.84 -6.68 -12.33
C ASP A 21 -2.45 -5.33 -11.93
N LEU A 22 -2.22 -4.87 -10.70
CA LEU A 22 -2.67 -3.55 -10.24
C LEU A 22 -1.93 -2.42 -10.97
N ILE A 23 -0.62 -2.53 -11.14
CA ILE A 23 0.19 -1.54 -11.87
C ILE A 23 -0.28 -1.45 -13.33
N ASP A 24 -0.50 -2.57 -13.98
CA ASP A 24 -0.97 -2.60 -15.37
C ASP A 24 -2.38 -2.02 -15.50
N SER A 25 -3.27 -2.32 -14.56
CA SER A 25 -4.60 -1.73 -14.52
C SER A 25 -4.55 -0.21 -14.36
N GLY A 26 -3.65 0.27 -13.51
CA GLY A 26 -3.41 1.70 -13.33
C GLY A 26 -2.93 2.39 -14.60
N LYS A 27 -2.02 1.76 -15.34
CA LYS A 27 -1.54 2.28 -16.64
C LYS A 27 -2.67 2.42 -17.66
N GLN A 28 -3.62 1.48 -17.66
CA GLN A 28 -4.74 1.51 -18.61
C GLN A 28 -5.72 2.68 -18.36
N CYS A 29 -5.81 3.19 -17.13
CA CYS A 29 -6.70 4.29 -16.78
C CYS A 29 -5.95 5.56 -16.34
N ASP A 30 -4.66 5.64 -16.62
CA ASP A 30 -3.80 6.78 -16.28
C ASP A 30 -3.73 7.07 -14.77
N GLU A 31 -3.81 6.01 -13.96
CA GLU A 31 -3.63 6.05 -12.52
C GLU A 31 -2.34 5.30 -12.14
N ASN A 32 -1.23 6.02 -12.03
CA ASN A 32 0.09 5.40 -11.89
C ASN A 32 0.35 4.85 -10.50
N LEU A 33 0.87 3.63 -10.46
CA LEU A 33 1.35 2.97 -9.25
C LEU A 33 2.85 2.68 -9.35
N TRP A 34 3.54 2.74 -8.22
CA TRP A 34 4.91 2.28 -8.07
C TRP A 34 5.00 1.31 -6.90
N ARG A 35 5.61 0.16 -7.11
CA ARG A 35 5.74 -0.83 -6.05
C ARG A 35 6.77 -0.39 -5.01
N MET A 36 6.36 -0.42 -3.74
CA MET A 36 7.18 -0.05 -2.59
C MET A 36 7.47 -1.29 -1.74
N PRO A 37 8.63 -1.35 -1.06
CA PRO A 37 9.01 -2.50 -0.25
C PRO A 37 8.41 -2.45 1.15
N ILE A 38 8.20 -3.66 1.73
CA ILE A 38 8.06 -3.83 3.18
C ILE A 38 9.20 -4.76 3.62
N THR A 39 10.13 -4.22 4.38
CA THR A 39 11.29 -4.97 4.86
C THR A 39 11.11 -5.41 6.31
N LYS A 40 12.03 -6.26 6.77
CA LYS A 40 12.08 -6.66 8.18
C LYS A 40 12.21 -5.44 9.10
N GLU A 41 13.01 -4.47 8.71
CA GLU A 41 13.22 -3.24 9.48
C GLU A 41 11.93 -2.44 9.61
N HIS A 42 11.12 -2.36 8.56
CA HIS A 42 9.82 -1.69 8.61
C HIS A 42 8.89 -2.39 9.61
N ARG A 43 8.85 -3.72 9.60
CA ARG A 43 8.01 -4.51 10.52
C ARG A 43 8.46 -4.38 11.97
N GLU A 44 9.75 -4.33 12.22
CA GLU A 44 10.30 -4.14 13.57
C GLU A 44 10.08 -2.72 14.09
N GLY A 45 10.10 -1.73 13.21
CA GLY A 45 9.92 -0.32 13.56
C GLY A 45 8.56 0.02 14.16
N ILE A 46 7.52 -0.79 13.92
CA ILE A 46 6.16 -0.57 14.44
C ILE A 46 5.87 -1.29 15.76
N LYS A 47 6.79 -2.09 16.28
CA LYS A 47 6.62 -2.80 17.56
C LYS A 47 6.70 -1.84 18.74
N ARG A 48 5.86 -2.09 19.77
CA ARG A 48 5.85 -1.34 21.03
C ARG A 48 5.82 -2.28 22.24
N ASP A 49 6.33 -1.76 23.38
CA ASP A 49 6.39 -2.51 24.65
C ASP A 49 5.03 -2.67 25.31
N VAL A 50 4.13 -1.70 25.14
CA VAL A 50 2.80 -1.67 25.79
C VAL A 50 1.69 -2.18 24.88
N ALA A 51 1.83 -1.97 23.56
CA ALA A 51 0.94 -2.47 22.54
C ALA A 51 1.73 -3.40 21.60
N ASP A 52 1.06 -4.39 21.01
CA ASP A 52 1.71 -5.31 20.08
C ASP A 52 2.33 -4.57 18.90
N ILE A 53 1.64 -3.54 18.41
CA ILE A 53 2.08 -2.74 17.27
C ILE A 53 1.67 -1.28 17.41
N ASN A 54 2.32 -0.42 16.62
CA ASN A 54 2.02 1.00 16.51
C ASN A 54 1.79 1.36 15.05
N ASN A 55 0.80 2.20 14.76
CA ASN A 55 0.48 2.63 13.39
C ASN A 55 1.50 3.61 12.78
N CYS A 56 2.36 4.20 13.60
CA CYS A 56 3.47 5.05 13.14
C CYS A 56 4.81 4.39 13.47
N GLY A 57 5.76 4.48 12.58
CA GLY A 57 7.13 4.07 12.83
C GLY A 57 7.80 4.94 13.91
N LYS A 58 8.97 4.51 14.37
CA LYS A 58 9.78 5.24 15.35
C LYS A 58 10.35 6.53 14.80
N THR A 59 10.45 6.63 13.48
CA THR A 59 10.91 7.82 12.76
C THR A 59 9.96 8.10 11.59
N ARG A 60 10.05 9.29 11.01
CA ARG A 60 9.28 9.63 9.79
C ARG A 60 9.89 9.03 8.51
N TRP A 61 11.08 8.42 8.60
CA TRP A 61 11.73 7.78 7.46
C TRP A 61 10.94 6.53 7.06
N ALA A 62 10.69 6.35 5.77
CA ALA A 62 9.92 5.23 5.23
C ALA A 62 8.52 5.08 5.86
N ASP A 63 7.85 6.19 6.15
CA ASP A 63 6.57 6.21 6.84
C ASP A 63 5.48 5.42 6.10
N ALA A 64 5.44 5.51 4.76
CA ALA A 64 4.51 4.74 3.93
C ALA A 64 4.73 3.22 4.08
N SER A 65 5.99 2.76 4.05
CA SER A 65 6.32 1.34 4.26
C SER A 65 5.99 0.87 5.68
N SER A 66 6.20 1.73 6.68
CA SER A 66 5.81 1.45 8.06
C SER A 66 4.30 1.35 8.22
N GLY A 67 3.54 2.23 7.57
CA GLY A 67 2.08 2.16 7.53
C GLY A 67 1.57 0.88 6.88
N ALA A 68 2.17 0.47 5.77
CA ALA A 68 1.84 -0.80 5.10
C ALA A 68 2.19 -2.00 5.99
N ALA A 69 3.32 -1.99 6.68
CA ALA A 69 3.71 -3.03 7.63
C ALA A 69 2.72 -3.14 8.80
N PHE A 70 2.21 -2.00 9.28
CA PHE A 70 1.16 -1.97 10.30
C PHE A 70 -0.12 -2.69 9.82
N LEU A 71 -0.58 -2.38 8.62
CA LEU A 71 -1.78 -3.00 8.03
C LEU A 71 -1.58 -4.49 7.75
N GLU A 72 -0.40 -4.90 7.32
CA GLU A 72 -0.05 -6.30 7.08
C GLU A 72 -0.28 -7.18 8.32
N ARG A 73 -0.09 -6.63 9.53
CA ARG A 73 -0.27 -7.35 10.79
C ARG A 73 -1.71 -7.79 11.06
N PHE A 74 -2.68 -7.20 10.39
CA PHE A 74 -4.09 -7.56 10.53
C PHE A 74 -4.55 -8.65 9.56
N LEU A 75 -3.65 -9.19 8.71
CA LEU A 75 -3.98 -10.29 7.82
C LEU A 75 -4.16 -11.58 8.60
N GLU A 76 -5.33 -12.19 8.46
CA GLU A 76 -5.63 -13.47 9.08
C GLU A 76 -5.19 -14.62 8.16
N LYS A 77 -4.37 -15.52 8.69
CA LYS A 77 -3.99 -16.73 7.97
C LYS A 77 -5.18 -17.67 7.82
N ALA A 78 -5.27 -18.37 6.70
CA ALA A 78 -6.22 -19.45 6.51
C ALA A 78 -5.95 -20.59 7.51
N LYS A 79 -6.90 -21.51 7.65
CA LYS A 79 -6.77 -22.65 8.57
C LYS A 79 -5.56 -23.54 8.28
N ASP A 80 -5.11 -23.58 7.03
CA ASP A 80 -3.91 -24.31 6.59
C ASP A 80 -2.59 -23.53 6.79
N GLY A 81 -2.64 -22.32 7.38
CA GLY A 81 -1.49 -21.47 7.61
C GLY A 81 -1.12 -20.55 6.44
N THR A 82 -1.84 -20.63 5.33
CA THR A 82 -1.58 -19.78 4.13
C THR A 82 -1.98 -18.34 4.41
N GLU A 83 -1.14 -17.39 4.02
CA GLU A 83 -1.48 -15.97 4.07
C GLU A 83 -2.36 -15.59 2.87
N PRO A 84 -3.36 -14.69 3.07
CA PRO A 84 -4.14 -14.19 1.94
C PRO A 84 -3.27 -13.36 1.01
N THR A 85 -3.58 -13.40 -0.27
CA THR A 85 -2.99 -12.49 -1.26
C THR A 85 -3.50 -11.08 -0.98
N TRP A 86 -2.60 -10.14 -0.78
CA TRP A 86 -2.92 -8.83 -0.24
C TRP A 86 -2.15 -7.72 -0.95
N ALA A 87 -2.80 -6.58 -1.07
CA ALA A 87 -2.15 -5.34 -1.49
C ALA A 87 -2.71 -4.15 -0.72
N HIS A 88 -1.85 -3.18 -0.47
CA HIS A 88 -2.20 -1.88 0.08
C HIS A 88 -1.81 -0.79 -0.93
N LEU A 89 -2.73 0.12 -1.19
CA LEU A 89 -2.48 1.29 -2.03
C LEU A 89 -2.42 2.53 -1.15
N ASP A 90 -1.25 3.18 -1.12
CA ASP A 90 -1.07 4.45 -0.42
C ASP A 90 -1.39 5.60 -1.38
N ILE A 91 -2.59 6.15 -1.25
CA ILE A 91 -3.11 7.22 -2.09
C ILE A 91 -2.99 8.61 -1.43
N ALA A 92 -2.26 8.73 -0.35
CA ALA A 92 -2.17 10.00 0.40
C ALA A 92 -1.71 11.18 -0.47
N GLY A 93 -0.83 10.92 -1.44
CA GLY A 93 -0.37 11.96 -2.36
C GLY A 93 -1.30 12.23 -3.55
N THR A 94 -2.07 11.22 -3.96
CA THR A 94 -2.85 11.28 -5.21
C THR A 94 -4.34 11.57 -4.99
N CYS A 95 -4.85 11.46 -3.78
CA CYS A 95 -6.30 11.56 -3.50
C CYS A 95 -6.85 12.99 -3.59
N ILE A 96 -6.00 13.99 -3.45
CA ILE A 96 -6.40 15.41 -3.53
C ILE A 96 -5.46 16.14 -4.48
N LYS A 97 -6.04 16.92 -5.41
CA LYS A 97 -5.30 17.78 -6.32
C LYS A 97 -5.97 19.16 -6.37
N LYS A 98 -5.18 20.21 -6.10
CA LYS A 98 -5.70 21.59 -6.03
C LYS A 98 -6.92 21.76 -5.11
N GLY A 99 -6.91 21.04 -3.97
CA GLY A 99 -7.98 21.09 -2.98
C GLY A 99 -9.22 20.27 -3.31
N GLU A 100 -9.22 19.55 -4.43
CA GLU A 100 -10.35 18.72 -4.87
C GLU A 100 -10.00 17.24 -4.82
N CYS A 101 -10.98 16.40 -4.48
CA CYS A 101 -10.84 14.95 -4.49
C CYS A 101 -10.68 14.45 -5.93
N THR A 102 -9.66 13.63 -6.18
CA THR A 102 -9.35 13.11 -7.52
C THR A 102 -10.12 11.83 -7.87
N GLY A 103 -10.63 11.11 -6.86
CA GLY A 103 -11.18 9.77 -7.05
C GLY A 103 -10.13 8.71 -7.42
N PHE A 104 -8.85 9.01 -7.22
CA PHE A 104 -7.75 8.09 -7.55
C PHE A 104 -8.00 6.70 -6.95
N GLY A 105 -7.79 5.68 -7.74
CA GLY A 105 -7.98 4.28 -7.37
C GLY A 105 -9.30 3.69 -7.88
N ALA A 106 -10.34 4.49 -8.10
CA ALA A 106 -11.64 3.99 -8.55
C ALA A 106 -11.53 3.35 -9.95
N GLY A 107 -10.95 4.05 -10.92
CA GLY A 107 -10.75 3.55 -12.28
C GLY A 107 -9.81 2.35 -12.32
N LEU A 108 -8.72 2.40 -11.57
CA LEU A 108 -7.75 1.33 -11.44
C LEU A 108 -8.40 0.04 -10.91
N LEU A 109 -9.14 0.14 -9.81
CA LEU A 109 -9.81 -1.02 -9.20
C LEU A 109 -10.91 -1.58 -10.10
N LEU A 110 -11.70 -0.71 -10.74
CA LEU A 110 -12.68 -1.14 -11.71
C LEU A 110 -12.03 -1.91 -12.87
N THR A 111 -10.94 -1.39 -13.42
CA THR A 111 -10.19 -2.04 -14.50
C THR A 111 -9.64 -3.40 -14.05
N TYR A 112 -9.05 -3.46 -12.86
CA TYR A 112 -8.53 -4.70 -12.30
C TYR A 112 -9.62 -5.75 -12.08
N LEU A 113 -10.75 -5.36 -11.50
CA LEU A 113 -11.86 -6.28 -11.21
C LEU A 113 -12.62 -6.72 -12.46
N SER A 114 -12.49 -6.01 -13.57
CA SER A 114 -13.14 -6.32 -14.83
C SER A 114 -12.33 -7.27 -15.73
N LYS A 115 -11.15 -7.65 -15.31
CA LYS A 115 -10.28 -8.59 -16.04
C LYS A 115 -10.76 -10.03 -15.95
#